data_f9ecd29d3dccb9002d95f564e69c6139
#
_entry.id   f9ecd29d3dccb9002d95f564e69c6139
#
_cell.length_a   1.000
_cell.length_b   1.000
_cell.length_c   1.000
_cell.angle_alpha   90.00
_cell.angle_beta   90.00
_cell.angle_gamma   90.00
#
_symmetry.space_group_name_H-M   'P 1'
#
loop_
_entity.id
_entity.type
_entity.pdbx_description
1 polymer ?
#
loop_
_entity_poly.entity_id
_entity_poly.type
_entity_poly.pdbx_seq_one_letter_code
_entity_poly.pdbx_strand_id
1 'polypeptide(L)'
;MRLAFRLAAIIVGLSVCSTSIAGPVPSIIPQPVSITEKTGHFTLTETTSIITHGDSLAQPAAWLTSQLHLKQGGGGKQRILLEIISDKTLRAQGYFLQVTPSTIRIQSASPAGIFYGMQTLLQLLPADAPEGASAPAAPQGASAPAIPCVDITDYPRFGWRGLMLDVSRHFFTKQEVEQYIDQMARYKYNTLHLHLSDDQGWRIEIKSLPQLTQHGAWRVARTGRWGEYLPALAGEATTYGGFYTQDDMREIIRYAADRYITILPEIDIPAHSLALISSYPNLSCTQLPYSVNPGARPPVREDNALCIGNDSVFLVLDKIFTEIAALFPNPYIHIGGDEAYKGFWATCPKCQKRMADEHLGNVDELQSYFVKRMEKMLNAKGKKLIGWDEILEGGLAPEATVMSWRGMAGGVTAAKMGHHVVMTPWDYVYLDLYQGESAVEPPTYGLCKLKDSYTYEPVPDSVDEKLILGGQGNLWSESVPNFRHAEYMTWPRGLALAEVYWSPKAARNWDDFTKRMEVEFVRMDHAGIKYARSAYNVTLIPKRMQGGEITVGMSTEVNGLDIYYTFDQTNPDNTYAKYDGTPVKFPVGAGQINVVTYRDGKPIGEQVNVKKDDLIKRAEQGHHVY
;
A
#
# COMPACT_ATOMS: atom_id res chain seq x y z
N MET A 1 -77.79 57.39 -7.45
CA MET A 1 -76.34 57.31 -7.75
C MET A 1 -75.75 56.11 -7.00
N ARG A 2 -75.57 55.02 -7.71
CA ARG A 2 -74.99 53.78 -7.14
C ARG A 2 -73.59 53.59 -7.77
N LEU A 3 -72.55 53.64 -6.96
CA LEU A 3 -71.18 53.38 -7.35
C LEU A 3 -70.92 51.88 -7.24
N ALA A 4 -70.54 51.21 -8.36
CA ALA A 4 -70.14 49.83 -8.39
C ALA A 4 -68.61 49.72 -8.27
N PHE A 5 -68.14 49.06 -7.21
CA PHE A 5 -66.72 48.65 -7.04
C PHE A 5 -66.50 47.36 -7.77
N ARG A 6 -65.53 47.33 -8.71
CA ARG A 6 -65.00 46.13 -9.31
C ARG A 6 -63.77 45.71 -8.50
N LEU A 7 -63.83 44.51 -7.90
CA LEU A 7 -62.67 43.85 -7.29
C LEU A 7 -61.90 43.13 -8.42
N ALA A 8 -60.64 43.51 -8.63
CA ALA A 8 -59.70 42.70 -9.47
C ALA A 8 -58.95 41.73 -8.57
N ALA A 9 -59.16 40.45 -8.81
CA ALA A 9 -58.37 39.39 -8.13
C ALA A 9 -57.01 39.22 -8.83
N ILE A 10 -55.92 39.51 -8.13
CA ILE A 10 -54.57 39.22 -8.57
C ILE A 10 -54.26 37.79 -8.12
N ILE A 11 -54.13 36.86 -9.08
CA ILE A 11 -53.64 35.52 -8.86
C ILE A 11 -52.10 35.60 -8.87
N VAL A 12 -51.49 35.57 -7.69
CA VAL A 12 -50.03 35.37 -7.55
C VAL A 12 -49.75 33.90 -7.69
N GLY A 13 -49.22 33.52 -8.85
CA GLY A 13 -48.69 32.17 -9.08
C GLY A 13 -47.43 31.95 -8.26
N LEU A 14 -47.50 31.17 -7.17
CA LEU A 14 -46.33 30.66 -6.50
C LEU A 14 -45.69 29.60 -7.40
N SER A 15 -44.60 29.97 -8.07
CA SER A 15 -43.68 29.02 -8.69
C SER A 15 -42.92 28.28 -7.59
N VAL A 16 -43.35 27.05 -7.26
CA VAL A 16 -42.59 26.16 -6.38
C VAL A 16 -41.35 25.73 -7.15
N CYS A 17 -40.25 26.42 -6.89
CA CYS A 17 -38.93 25.96 -7.33
C CYS A 17 -38.60 24.70 -6.53
N SER A 18 -38.82 23.51 -7.12
CA SER A 18 -38.38 22.27 -6.56
C SER A 18 -36.85 22.26 -6.59
N THR A 19 -36.23 22.67 -5.48
CA THR A 19 -34.81 22.36 -5.26
C THR A 19 -34.70 20.84 -5.17
N SER A 20 -34.24 20.21 -6.24
CA SER A 20 -33.71 18.86 -6.18
C SER A 20 -32.62 18.85 -5.12
N ILE A 21 -32.90 18.26 -3.96
CA ILE A 21 -31.87 17.90 -3.01
C ILE A 21 -31.12 16.77 -3.70
N ALA A 22 -29.98 17.10 -4.30
CA ALA A 22 -29.01 16.08 -4.74
C ALA A 22 -28.71 15.22 -3.51
N GLY A 23 -28.87 13.92 -3.63
CA GLY A 23 -28.48 12.99 -2.57
C GLY A 23 -26.98 13.16 -2.28
N PRO A 24 -26.48 12.66 -1.16
CA PRO A 24 -25.05 12.72 -0.87
C PRO A 24 -24.28 12.02 -2.00
N VAL A 25 -23.25 12.70 -2.54
CA VAL A 25 -22.38 12.16 -3.59
C VAL A 25 -21.86 10.77 -3.15
N PRO A 26 -21.97 9.74 -3.99
CA PRO A 26 -21.51 8.41 -3.63
C PRO A 26 -20.04 8.40 -3.21
N SER A 27 -19.76 7.77 -2.06
CA SER A 27 -18.41 7.65 -1.53
C SER A 27 -17.69 6.48 -2.20
N ILE A 28 -16.76 6.78 -3.12
CA ILE A 28 -15.99 5.81 -3.88
C ILE A 28 -14.50 6.16 -3.81
N ILE A 29 -13.68 5.20 -3.39
CA ILE A 29 -12.21 5.28 -3.42
C ILE A 29 -11.67 4.09 -4.24
N PRO A 30 -10.82 4.32 -5.25
CA PRO A 30 -10.37 5.60 -5.80
C PRO A 30 -11.50 6.34 -6.54
N GLN A 31 -11.39 7.69 -6.57
CA GLN A 31 -12.34 8.57 -7.26
C GLN A 31 -12.45 8.22 -8.74
N PRO A 32 -13.65 7.92 -9.28
CA PRO A 32 -13.83 7.67 -10.71
C PRO A 32 -13.51 8.87 -11.59
N VAL A 33 -13.16 8.61 -12.85
CA VAL A 33 -12.91 9.66 -13.86
C VAL A 33 -14.12 10.57 -14.04
N SER A 34 -15.32 10.00 -14.09
CA SER A 34 -16.57 10.78 -14.08
C SER A 34 -17.70 10.01 -13.41
N ILE A 35 -18.54 10.74 -12.70
CA ILE A 35 -19.76 10.25 -12.08
C ILE A 35 -20.88 11.25 -12.33
N THR A 36 -22.03 10.77 -12.75
CA THR A 36 -23.24 11.57 -12.95
C THR A 36 -24.38 10.92 -12.18
N GLU A 37 -24.87 11.62 -11.17
CA GLU A 37 -26.01 11.15 -10.38
C GLU A 37 -27.31 11.22 -11.20
N LYS A 38 -28.19 10.28 -10.95
CA LYS A 38 -29.52 10.19 -11.55
C LYS A 38 -30.58 10.04 -10.46
N THR A 39 -31.81 10.36 -10.78
CA THR A 39 -32.92 10.24 -9.84
C THR A 39 -33.31 8.77 -9.66
N GLY A 40 -33.53 8.34 -8.41
CA GLY A 40 -34.00 7.01 -8.03
C GLY A 40 -32.89 6.08 -7.52
N HIS A 41 -33.28 4.85 -7.22
CA HIS A 41 -32.36 3.81 -6.74
C HIS A 41 -32.75 2.43 -7.26
N PHE A 42 -31.76 1.58 -7.37
CA PHE A 42 -31.92 0.15 -7.59
C PHE A 42 -32.04 -0.54 -6.23
N THR A 43 -33.12 -1.33 -6.06
CA THR A 43 -33.32 -2.12 -4.85
C THR A 43 -32.72 -3.50 -5.05
N LEU A 44 -31.66 -3.83 -4.30
CA LEU A 44 -31.02 -5.14 -4.34
C LEU A 44 -31.88 -6.14 -3.55
N THR A 45 -32.22 -7.26 -4.17
CA THR A 45 -32.98 -8.35 -3.54
C THR A 45 -32.25 -9.68 -3.73
N GLU A 46 -32.48 -10.66 -2.88
CA GLU A 46 -31.91 -12.02 -3.02
C GLU A 46 -32.22 -12.68 -4.38
N THR A 47 -33.30 -12.25 -5.04
CA THR A 47 -33.71 -12.75 -6.34
C THR A 47 -33.18 -11.94 -7.53
N THR A 48 -32.37 -10.90 -7.27
CA THR A 48 -31.66 -10.15 -8.32
C THR A 48 -30.81 -11.13 -9.13
N SER A 49 -30.94 -11.11 -10.46
CA SER A 49 -30.21 -12.03 -11.33
C SER A 49 -28.97 -11.36 -11.93
N ILE A 50 -27.85 -12.09 -11.99
CA ILE A 50 -26.68 -11.69 -12.75
C ILE A 50 -26.70 -12.38 -14.10
N ILE A 51 -26.58 -11.60 -15.17
CA ILE A 51 -26.56 -12.06 -16.56
C ILE A 51 -25.23 -11.64 -17.17
N THR A 52 -24.56 -12.58 -17.84
CA THR A 52 -23.25 -12.34 -18.47
C THR A 52 -23.35 -12.39 -19.98
N HIS A 53 -22.71 -11.46 -20.66
CA HIS A 53 -22.48 -11.49 -22.09
C HIS A 53 -20.97 -11.54 -22.38
N GLY A 54 -20.45 -12.76 -22.48
CA GLY A 54 -19.02 -13.09 -22.68
C GLY A 54 -18.62 -14.32 -21.86
N ASP A 55 -17.99 -15.29 -22.51
CA ASP A 55 -17.61 -16.59 -21.91
C ASP A 55 -16.64 -16.46 -20.73
N SER A 56 -15.82 -15.40 -20.73
CA SER A 56 -14.81 -15.13 -19.69
C SER A 56 -15.39 -14.54 -18.40
N LEU A 57 -16.70 -14.33 -18.30
CA LEU A 57 -17.35 -13.66 -17.17
C LEU A 57 -17.95 -14.61 -16.13
N ALA A 58 -17.85 -15.92 -16.32
CA ALA A 58 -18.44 -16.90 -15.39
C ALA A 58 -17.86 -16.76 -13.96
N GLN A 59 -16.54 -16.67 -13.83
CA GLN A 59 -15.86 -16.53 -12.55
C GLN A 59 -16.16 -15.17 -11.89
N PRO A 60 -16.03 -13.99 -12.55
CA PRO A 60 -16.45 -12.71 -11.99
C PRO A 60 -17.92 -12.70 -11.53
N ALA A 61 -18.83 -13.28 -12.31
CA ALA A 61 -20.25 -13.36 -11.95
C ALA A 61 -20.49 -14.22 -10.71
N ALA A 62 -19.83 -15.37 -10.60
CA ALA A 62 -19.90 -16.22 -9.42
C ALA A 62 -19.36 -15.50 -8.18
N TRP A 63 -18.23 -14.79 -8.32
CA TRP A 63 -17.66 -13.97 -7.25
C TRP A 63 -18.63 -12.86 -6.81
N LEU A 64 -19.20 -12.10 -7.74
CA LEU A 64 -20.16 -11.03 -7.40
C LEU A 64 -21.43 -11.60 -6.78
N THR A 65 -21.92 -12.76 -7.24
CA THR A 65 -23.06 -13.47 -6.65
C THR A 65 -22.82 -13.77 -5.17
N SER A 66 -21.60 -14.23 -4.84
CA SER A 66 -21.17 -14.48 -3.47
C SER A 66 -21.13 -13.20 -2.65
N GLN A 67 -20.50 -12.13 -3.17
CA GLN A 67 -20.37 -10.85 -2.47
C GLN A 67 -21.72 -10.18 -2.17
N LEU A 68 -22.70 -10.34 -3.06
CA LEU A 68 -24.04 -9.76 -2.91
C LEU A 68 -25.05 -10.73 -2.26
N HIS A 69 -24.64 -11.93 -1.85
CA HIS A 69 -25.50 -12.99 -1.25
C HIS A 69 -26.76 -13.31 -2.08
N LEU A 70 -26.62 -13.34 -3.41
CA LEU A 70 -27.73 -13.63 -4.29
C LEU A 70 -28.02 -15.13 -4.38
N LYS A 71 -29.31 -15.48 -4.53
CA LYS A 71 -29.72 -16.86 -4.78
C LYS A 71 -29.35 -17.26 -6.22
N GLN A 72 -28.72 -18.41 -6.39
CA GLN A 72 -28.46 -18.97 -7.72
C GLN A 72 -29.78 -19.21 -8.46
N GLY A 73 -29.85 -18.78 -9.72
CA GLY A 73 -31.06 -18.95 -10.56
C GLY A 73 -32.19 -17.99 -10.20
N GLY A 74 -31.91 -16.87 -9.51
CA GLY A 74 -32.91 -15.85 -9.20
C GLY A 74 -33.62 -15.35 -10.44
N GLY A 75 -34.99 -15.42 -10.44
CA GLY A 75 -35.84 -14.96 -11.52
C GLY A 75 -36.50 -13.59 -11.27
N GLY A 76 -35.83 -12.73 -10.49
CA GLY A 76 -36.33 -11.40 -10.14
C GLY A 76 -36.41 -10.44 -11.33
N LYS A 77 -37.16 -9.36 -11.14
CA LYS A 77 -37.24 -8.27 -12.14
C LYS A 77 -35.98 -7.43 -12.22
N GLN A 78 -35.23 -7.35 -11.12
CA GLN A 78 -33.96 -6.63 -11.02
C GLN A 78 -32.82 -7.46 -11.63
N ARG A 79 -31.98 -6.84 -12.44
CA ARG A 79 -30.91 -7.50 -13.18
C ARG A 79 -29.59 -6.75 -13.06
N ILE A 80 -28.49 -7.51 -12.95
CA ILE A 80 -27.12 -7.01 -13.09
C ILE A 80 -26.56 -7.63 -14.38
N LEU A 81 -26.18 -6.79 -15.33
CA LEU A 81 -25.63 -7.19 -16.62
C LEU A 81 -24.12 -6.95 -16.61
N LEU A 82 -23.35 -8.00 -16.87
CA LEU A 82 -21.90 -7.93 -17.05
C LEU A 82 -21.61 -8.20 -18.53
N GLU A 83 -21.04 -7.24 -19.26
CA GLU A 83 -20.95 -7.27 -20.70
C GLU A 83 -19.53 -6.93 -21.20
N ILE A 84 -18.92 -7.85 -21.95
CA ILE A 84 -17.72 -7.54 -22.73
C ILE A 84 -18.15 -6.87 -24.01
N ILE A 85 -17.66 -5.65 -24.24
CA ILE A 85 -17.97 -4.83 -25.41
C ILE A 85 -16.71 -4.48 -26.20
N SER A 86 -16.87 -4.28 -27.50
CA SER A 86 -15.79 -3.82 -28.39
C SER A 86 -15.87 -2.29 -28.52
N ASP A 87 -15.41 -1.57 -27.53
CA ASP A 87 -15.36 -0.10 -27.54
C ASP A 87 -13.91 0.40 -27.49
N LYS A 88 -13.46 1.09 -28.54
CA LYS A 88 -12.10 1.61 -28.66
C LYS A 88 -11.82 2.83 -27.75
N THR A 89 -12.86 3.45 -27.20
CA THR A 89 -12.73 4.59 -26.26
C THR A 89 -12.40 4.12 -24.85
N LEU A 90 -12.74 2.88 -24.51
CA LEU A 90 -12.37 2.27 -23.23
C LEU A 90 -10.89 1.86 -23.23
N ARG A 91 -10.15 2.31 -22.23
CA ARG A 91 -8.81 1.79 -21.94
C ARG A 91 -8.91 0.33 -21.46
N ALA A 92 -7.82 -0.44 -21.58
CA ALA A 92 -7.80 -1.89 -21.33
C ALA A 92 -8.39 -2.35 -19.99
N GLN A 93 -8.39 -1.51 -18.96
CA GLN A 93 -8.93 -1.80 -17.63
C GLN A 93 -10.09 -0.85 -17.26
N GLY A 94 -10.58 -0.08 -18.22
CA GLY A 94 -11.70 0.85 -18.02
C GLY A 94 -13.05 0.15 -18.08
N TYR A 95 -14.08 0.82 -17.53
CA TYR A 95 -15.46 0.33 -17.53
C TYR A 95 -16.47 1.48 -17.57
N PHE A 96 -17.68 1.15 -18.01
CA PHE A 96 -18.90 1.92 -17.80
C PHE A 96 -19.75 1.20 -16.78
N LEU A 97 -20.24 1.92 -15.77
CA LEU A 97 -21.23 1.41 -14.81
C LEU A 97 -22.44 2.30 -14.85
N GLN A 98 -23.60 1.72 -15.19
CA GLN A 98 -24.89 2.38 -15.17
C GLN A 98 -25.81 1.70 -14.17
N VAL A 99 -26.40 2.49 -13.28
CA VAL A 99 -27.42 2.06 -12.33
C VAL A 99 -28.73 2.76 -12.63
N THR A 100 -29.77 1.98 -12.93
CA THR A 100 -31.16 2.42 -13.11
C THR A 100 -32.06 1.73 -12.08
N PRO A 101 -33.33 2.11 -11.89
CA PRO A 101 -34.21 1.44 -10.92
C PRO A 101 -34.44 -0.05 -11.16
N SER A 102 -34.23 -0.54 -12.38
CA SER A 102 -34.49 -1.95 -12.76
C SER A 102 -33.24 -2.72 -13.16
N THR A 103 -32.14 -2.03 -13.51
CA THR A 103 -30.97 -2.68 -14.11
C THR A 103 -29.68 -1.97 -13.68
N ILE A 104 -28.70 -2.78 -13.28
CA ILE A 104 -27.31 -2.38 -13.18
C ILE A 104 -26.57 -2.97 -14.37
N ARG A 105 -25.79 -2.16 -15.09
CA ARG A 105 -25.01 -2.61 -16.24
C ARG A 105 -23.54 -2.23 -16.04
N ILE A 106 -22.66 -3.22 -16.16
CA ILE A 106 -21.21 -3.02 -16.15
C ILE A 106 -20.67 -3.49 -17.50
N GLN A 107 -20.06 -2.58 -18.23
CA GLN A 107 -19.51 -2.82 -19.57
C GLN A 107 -18.01 -2.52 -19.59
N SER A 108 -17.22 -3.40 -20.21
CA SER A 108 -15.78 -3.21 -20.38
C SER A 108 -15.27 -3.95 -21.60
N ALA A 109 -14.09 -3.56 -22.08
CA ALA A 109 -13.37 -4.29 -23.12
C ALA A 109 -12.61 -5.52 -22.57
N SER A 110 -12.55 -5.70 -21.23
CA SER A 110 -11.81 -6.80 -20.59
C SER A 110 -12.51 -7.30 -19.32
N PRO A 111 -12.29 -8.57 -18.92
CA PRO A 111 -12.78 -9.09 -17.65
C PRO A 111 -12.24 -8.31 -16.42
N ALA A 112 -11.00 -7.80 -16.48
CA ALA A 112 -10.42 -6.97 -15.43
C ALA A 112 -11.22 -5.67 -15.22
N GLY A 113 -11.62 -4.99 -16.31
CA GLY A 113 -12.46 -3.79 -16.20
C GLY A 113 -13.85 -4.10 -15.64
N ILE A 114 -14.46 -5.24 -15.98
CA ILE A 114 -15.71 -5.71 -15.34
C ILE A 114 -15.49 -5.86 -13.84
N PHE A 115 -14.41 -6.51 -13.41
CA PHE A 115 -14.09 -6.69 -11.99
C PHE A 115 -13.92 -5.35 -11.24
N TYR A 116 -13.22 -4.38 -11.84
CA TYR A 116 -13.09 -3.04 -11.24
C TYR A 116 -14.41 -2.28 -11.18
N GLY A 117 -15.29 -2.47 -12.18
CA GLY A 117 -16.67 -1.96 -12.14
C GLY A 117 -17.49 -2.60 -11.02
N MET A 118 -17.30 -3.89 -10.75
CA MET A 118 -17.93 -4.59 -9.63
C MET A 118 -17.42 -4.05 -8.28
N GLN A 119 -16.12 -3.74 -8.13
CA GLN A 119 -15.60 -3.10 -6.91
C GLN A 119 -16.26 -1.74 -6.67
N THR A 120 -16.46 -0.96 -7.72
CA THR A 120 -17.19 0.31 -7.63
C THR A 120 -18.66 0.09 -7.26
N LEU A 121 -19.32 -0.91 -7.85
CA LEU A 121 -20.70 -1.26 -7.48
C LEU A 121 -20.83 -1.61 -5.99
N LEU A 122 -19.89 -2.38 -5.44
CA LEU A 122 -19.89 -2.72 -4.01
C LEU A 122 -19.74 -1.48 -3.11
N GLN A 123 -18.97 -0.49 -3.54
CA GLN A 123 -18.85 0.78 -2.81
C GLN A 123 -20.07 1.71 -2.95
N LEU A 124 -20.98 1.45 -3.90
CA LEU A 124 -22.27 2.13 -3.98
C LEU A 124 -23.31 1.58 -3.00
N LEU A 125 -23.08 0.43 -2.39
CA LEU A 125 -23.90 -0.08 -1.30
C LEU A 125 -23.78 0.84 -0.06
N PRO A 126 -24.81 0.89 0.80
CA PRO A 126 -24.72 1.56 2.08
C PRO A 126 -23.49 1.08 2.87
N ALA A 127 -22.75 2.01 3.46
CA ALA A 127 -21.50 1.67 4.15
C ALA A 127 -21.70 0.79 5.39
N ASP A 128 -22.86 0.84 5.98
CA ASP A 128 -23.32 0.03 7.13
C ASP A 128 -23.94 -1.31 6.70
N ALA A 129 -23.99 -1.61 5.40
CA ALA A 129 -24.45 -2.91 4.93
C ALA A 129 -23.42 -4.00 5.33
N PRO A 130 -23.85 -5.11 5.92
CA PRO A 130 -22.94 -6.18 6.31
C PRO A 130 -22.22 -6.76 5.08
N GLU A 131 -20.91 -6.89 5.18
CA GLU A 131 -20.07 -7.51 4.15
C GLU A 131 -19.85 -9.00 4.42
N GLY A 132 -19.77 -9.80 3.37
CA GLY A 132 -19.24 -11.16 3.38
C GLY A 132 -20.23 -12.28 3.69
N ALA A 133 -19.82 -13.50 3.43
CA ALA A 133 -20.56 -14.75 3.56
C ALA A 133 -21.03 -15.10 5.00
N SER A 134 -20.69 -14.29 5.99
CA SER A 134 -21.03 -14.50 7.39
C SER A 134 -22.07 -13.52 7.92
N ALA A 135 -22.62 -12.64 7.08
CA ALA A 135 -23.70 -11.79 7.55
C ALA A 135 -24.90 -12.69 7.96
N PRO A 136 -25.33 -12.64 9.23
CA PRO A 136 -26.60 -13.28 9.57
C PRO A 136 -27.69 -12.69 8.67
N ALA A 137 -28.63 -13.51 8.24
CA ALA A 137 -29.79 -13.04 7.48
C ALA A 137 -30.27 -11.72 8.07
N ALA A 138 -30.40 -10.68 7.22
CA ALA A 138 -30.77 -9.34 7.67
C ALA A 138 -31.87 -9.44 8.73
N PRO A 139 -31.80 -8.68 9.83
CA PRO A 139 -32.80 -8.73 10.87
C PRO A 139 -34.19 -8.64 10.22
N GLN A 140 -35.14 -9.46 10.68
CA GLN A 140 -36.52 -9.38 10.19
C GLN A 140 -37.01 -7.93 10.27
N GLY A 141 -37.25 -7.28 9.11
CA GLY A 141 -37.67 -5.89 9.02
C GLY A 141 -36.62 -4.92 8.48
N ALA A 142 -35.38 -5.35 8.19
CA ALA A 142 -34.42 -4.50 7.49
C ALA A 142 -34.85 -4.26 6.03
N SER A 143 -34.82 -3.01 5.59
CA SER A 143 -35.10 -2.68 4.17
C SER A 143 -33.99 -3.21 3.27
N ALA A 144 -34.35 -3.73 2.08
CA ALA A 144 -33.37 -4.16 1.09
C ALA A 144 -32.42 -3.01 0.71
N PRO A 145 -31.11 -3.28 0.54
CA PRO A 145 -30.15 -2.24 0.21
C PRO A 145 -30.54 -1.48 -1.06
N ALA A 146 -30.49 -0.14 -0.99
CA ALA A 146 -30.80 0.77 -2.07
C ALA A 146 -29.50 1.35 -2.65
N ILE A 147 -29.21 1.07 -3.92
CA ILE A 147 -28.06 1.56 -4.66
C ILE A 147 -28.47 2.80 -5.46
N PRO A 148 -27.83 3.96 -5.33
CA PRO A 148 -28.22 5.19 -6.05
C PRO A 148 -28.07 5.00 -7.56
N CYS A 149 -29.00 5.60 -8.32
CA CYS A 149 -28.90 5.61 -9.78
C CYS A 149 -27.78 6.55 -10.22
N VAL A 150 -26.84 6.03 -11.00
CA VAL A 150 -25.64 6.76 -11.46
C VAL A 150 -25.20 6.27 -12.84
N ASP A 151 -24.51 7.13 -13.58
CA ASP A 151 -23.68 6.77 -14.72
C ASP A 151 -22.21 7.08 -14.36
N ILE A 152 -21.35 6.08 -14.44
CA ILE A 152 -19.91 6.18 -14.15
C ILE A 152 -19.10 5.75 -15.37
N THR A 153 -18.11 6.57 -15.74
CA THR A 153 -17.05 6.19 -16.67
C THR A 153 -15.73 6.22 -15.91
N ASP A 154 -14.98 5.14 -15.96
CA ASP A 154 -13.78 5.02 -15.14
C ASP A 154 -12.70 4.18 -15.82
N TYR A 155 -11.43 4.53 -15.55
CA TYR A 155 -10.25 3.82 -16.00
C TYR A 155 -9.01 4.26 -15.21
N PRO A 156 -7.99 3.38 -15.07
CA PRO A 156 -6.80 3.71 -14.31
C PRO A 156 -5.90 4.72 -15.04
N ARG A 157 -5.23 5.57 -14.28
CA ARG A 157 -4.15 6.43 -14.74
C ARG A 157 -2.90 5.62 -15.09
N PHE A 158 -2.49 4.69 -14.22
CA PHE A 158 -1.29 3.87 -14.38
C PHE A 158 -1.60 2.39 -14.57
N GLY A 159 -0.74 1.73 -15.36
CA GLY A 159 -0.75 0.28 -15.53
C GLY A 159 -0.25 -0.48 -14.31
N TRP A 160 0.71 0.07 -13.55
CA TRP A 160 1.22 -0.49 -12.30
C TRP A 160 0.64 0.24 -11.09
N ARG A 161 -0.07 -0.48 -10.25
CA ARG A 161 -0.67 0.00 -8.99
C ARG A 161 -0.38 -1.04 -7.93
N GLY A 162 0.78 -0.89 -7.26
CA GLY A 162 1.33 -1.92 -6.39
C GLY A 162 1.17 -1.63 -4.90
N LEU A 163 1.16 -2.73 -4.14
CA LEU A 163 1.58 -2.77 -2.74
C LEU A 163 2.64 -3.85 -2.58
N MET A 164 3.62 -3.63 -1.72
CA MET A 164 4.59 -4.63 -1.29
C MET A 164 4.26 -5.12 0.12
N LEU A 165 4.45 -6.40 0.35
CA LEU A 165 4.42 -7.01 1.67
C LEU A 165 5.75 -7.75 1.90
N ASP A 166 6.51 -7.30 2.90
CA ASP A 166 7.68 -7.99 3.38
C ASP A 166 7.25 -9.17 4.27
N VAL A 167 7.43 -10.38 3.75
CA VAL A 167 7.15 -11.63 4.47
C VAL A 167 8.42 -12.26 5.02
N SER A 168 9.57 -11.59 4.82
CA SER A 168 10.89 -12.08 5.22
C SER A 168 11.24 -11.69 6.65
N ARG A 169 11.17 -10.38 6.99
CA ARG A 169 11.48 -9.92 8.36
C ARG A 169 10.49 -10.49 9.37
N HIS A 170 9.19 -10.48 9.04
CA HIS A 170 8.18 -11.26 9.74
C HIS A 170 7.38 -12.11 8.76
N PHE A 171 7.13 -13.37 9.16
CA PHE A 171 6.40 -14.31 8.32
C PHE A 171 4.89 -14.12 8.49
N PHE A 172 4.19 -13.99 7.36
CA PHE A 172 2.73 -13.97 7.28
C PHE A 172 2.23 -15.27 6.66
N THR A 173 1.19 -15.85 7.22
CA THR A 173 0.59 -17.08 6.71
C THR A 173 -0.03 -16.88 5.32
N LYS A 174 -0.25 -17.97 4.58
CA LYS A 174 -0.93 -17.94 3.29
C LYS A 174 -2.28 -17.22 3.39
N GLN A 175 -3.05 -17.53 4.42
CA GLN A 175 -4.37 -16.92 4.67
C GLN A 175 -4.28 -15.41 4.90
N GLU A 176 -3.28 -14.93 5.61
CA GLU A 176 -3.05 -13.50 5.82
C GLU A 176 -2.65 -12.79 4.52
N VAL A 177 -1.84 -13.43 3.67
CA VAL A 177 -1.52 -12.91 2.33
C VAL A 177 -2.77 -12.86 1.45
N GLU A 178 -3.63 -13.87 1.49
CA GLU A 178 -4.90 -13.90 0.75
C GLU A 178 -5.87 -12.79 1.25
N GLN A 179 -5.94 -12.55 2.56
CA GLN A 179 -6.70 -11.42 3.13
C GLN A 179 -6.15 -10.06 2.67
N TYR A 180 -4.82 -9.91 2.59
CA TYR A 180 -4.20 -8.70 2.07
C TYR A 180 -4.54 -8.48 0.59
N ILE A 181 -4.55 -9.55 -0.22
CA ILE A 181 -5.00 -9.53 -1.63
C ILE A 181 -6.45 -9.09 -1.74
N ASP A 182 -7.35 -9.55 -0.86
CA ASP A 182 -8.76 -9.11 -0.85
C ASP A 182 -8.88 -7.61 -0.59
N GLN A 183 -8.11 -7.10 0.38
CA GLN A 183 -8.08 -5.67 0.68
C GLN A 183 -7.54 -4.85 -0.50
N MET A 184 -6.48 -5.31 -1.15
CA MET A 184 -5.93 -4.68 -2.37
C MET A 184 -6.97 -4.63 -3.50
N ALA A 185 -7.70 -5.71 -3.72
CA ALA A 185 -8.70 -5.84 -4.77
C ALA A 185 -9.82 -4.80 -4.64
N ARG A 186 -10.29 -4.51 -3.41
CA ARG A 186 -11.32 -3.49 -3.12
C ARG A 186 -10.98 -2.12 -3.70
N TYR A 187 -9.69 -1.76 -3.65
CA TYR A 187 -9.18 -0.44 -4.06
C TYR A 187 -8.44 -0.48 -5.40
N LYS A 188 -8.69 -1.51 -6.21
CA LYS A 188 -8.25 -1.65 -7.61
C LYS A 188 -6.73 -1.69 -7.79
N TYR A 189 -5.98 -2.13 -6.78
CA TYR A 189 -4.59 -2.51 -6.94
C TYR A 189 -4.47 -3.73 -7.85
N ASN A 190 -3.33 -3.86 -8.58
CA ASN A 190 -3.15 -4.96 -9.52
C ASN A 190 -1.79 -5.65 -9.43
N THR A 191 -0.93 -5.23 -8.52
CA THR A 191 0.39 -5.85 -8.32
C THR A 191 0.66 -6.00 -6.83
N LEU A 192 0.83 -7.24 -6.35
CA LEU A 192 1.37 -7.52 -5.03
C LEU A 192 2.84 -7.92 -5.18
N HIS A 193 3.73 -7.11 -4.66
CA HIS A 193 5.15 -7.40 -4.57
C HIS A 193 5.41 -8.17 -3.27
N LEU A 194 5.88 -9.41 -3.36
CA LEU A 194 6.26 -10.23 -2.22
C LEU A 194 7.78 -10.24 -2.06
N HIS A 195 8.25 -9.65 -0.97
CA HIS A 195 9.65 -9.69 -0.57
C HIS A 195 9.93 -11.01 0.15
N LEU A 196 10.45 -12.01 -0.60
CA LEU A 196 10.47 -13.41 -0.20
C LEU A 196 11.77 -13.85 0.49
N SER A 197 12.80 -13.03 0.47
CA SER A 197 14.08 -13.37 1.10
C SER A 197 14.80 -12.11 1.59
N ASP A 198 15.41 -12.22 2.76
CA ASP A 198 16.25 -11.20 3.38
C ASP A 198 17.15 -11.87 4.45
N ASP A 199 17.92 -11.09 5.18
CA ASP A 199 18.81 -11.54 6.26
C ASP A 199 18.08 -12.34 7.36
N GLN A 200 16.77 -12.07 7.56
CA GLN A 200 15.96 -12.62 8.65
C GLN A 200 15.13 -13.84 8.25
N GLY A 201 15.11 -14.18 6.96
CA GLY A 201 14.41 -15.37 6.54
C GLY A 201 14.28 -15.57 5.03
N TRP A 202 14.30 -16.84 4.64
CA TRP A 202 13.99 -17.32 3.30
C TRP A 202 12.58 -17.90 3.26
N ARG A 203 11.67 -17.39 2.42
CA ARG A 203 10.24 -17.68 2.55
C ARG A 203 9.61 -18.49 1.42
N ILE A 204 10.39 -18.96 0.44
CA ILE A 204 9.88 -19.75 -0.68
C ILE A 204 10.64 -21.07 -0.85
N GLU A 205 9.91 -22.17 -1.00
CA GLU A 205 10.51 -23.47 -1.27
C GLU A 205 11.24 -23.48 -2.62
N ILE A 206 12.53 -23.87 -2.59
CA ILE A 206 13.33 -24.21 -3.76
C ILE A 206 13.70 -25.68 -3.63
N LYS A 207 13.04 -26.55 -4.39
CA LYS A 207 13.16 -28.01 -4.25
C LYS A 207 14.57 -28.51 -4.47
N SER A 208 15.32 -27.88 -5.37
CA SER A 208 16.74 -28.22 -5.63
C SER A 208 17.70 -27.73 -4.54
N LEU A 209 17.23 -26.90 -3.58
CA LEU A 209 18.03 -26.28 -2.52
C LEU A 209 17.30 -26.35 -1.16
N PRO A 210 17.06 -27.54 -0.59
CA PRO A 210 16.19 -27.72 0.57
C PRO A 210 16.67 -27.02 1.85
N GLN A 211 17.98 -26.75 1.98
CA GLN A 211 18.52 -26.03 3.15
C GLN A 211 17.94 -24.60 3.29
N LEU A 212 17.50 -23.98 2.20
CA LEU A 212 16.87 -22.66 2.23
C LEU A 212 15.63 -22.62 3.12
N THR A 213 14.83 -23.69 3.14
CA THR A 213 13.62 -23.79 3.96
C THR A 213 13.82 -24.62 5.24
N GLN A 214 14.76 -25.56 5.24
CA GLN A 214 15.08 -26.34 6.44
C GLN A 214 15.90 -25.52 7.46
N HIS A 215 16.73 -24.59 7.00
CA HIS A 215 17.58 -23.74 7.82
C HIS A 215 17.27 -22.26 7.63
N GLY A 216 17.37 -21.73 6.41
CA GLY A 216 17.24 -20.29 6.11
C GLY A 216 15.90 -19.67 6.44
N ALA A 217 14.83 -20.47 6.57
CA ALA A 217 13.49 -20.00 6.93
C ALA A 217 13.30 -19.81 8.45
N TRP A 218 14.28 -20.20 9.27
CA TRP A 218 14.12 -20.27 10.72
C TRP A 218 15.20 -19.50 11.46
N ARG A 219 14.80 -18.71 12.44
CA ARG A 219 15.68 -17.91 13.28
C ARG A 219 15.33 -18.02 14.76
N VAL A 220 16.20 -17.54 15.60
CA VAL A 220 15.92 -17.39 17.03
C VAL A 220 14.77 -16.42 17.22
N ALA A 221 13.81 -16.78 18.07
CA ALA A 221 12.71 -15.88 18.44
C ALA A 221 13.21 -14.73 19.30
N ARG A 222 12.76 -13.51 19.00
CA ARG A 222 13.02 -12.30 19.78
C ARG A 222 11.72 -11.53 19.99
N THR A 223 11.64 -10.82 21.10
CA THR A 223 10.56 -9.90 21.44
C THR A 223 11.16 -8.58 21.93
N GLY A 224 10.44 -7.48 21.76
CA GLY A 224 10.88 -6.14 22.12
C GLY A 224 10.96 -5.24 20.89
N ARG A 225 11.87 -4.28 20.94
CA ARG A 225 12.05 -3.33 19.84
C ARG A 225 13.00 -3.90 18.79
N TRP A 226 12.57 -3.88 17.53
CA TRP A 226 13.40 -4.26 16.41
C TRP A 226 14.69 -3.42 16.33
N GLY A 227 15.79 -4.07 15.91
CA GLY A 227 17.12 -3.44 15.89
C GLY A 227 17.83 -3.37 17.25
N GLU A 228 17.14 -3.69 18.35
CA GLU A 228 17.72 -3.77 19.71
C GLU A 228 17.83 -5.23 20.20
N TYR A 229 17.44 -6.21 19.37
CA TYR A 229 17.52 -7.62 19.71
C TYR A 229 18.96 -8.08 19.88
N LEU A 230 19.15 -9.02 20.82
CA LEU A 230 20.44 -9.69 20.96
C LEU A 230 20.69 -10.62 19.77
N PRO A 231 21.94 -10.73 19.30
CA PRO A 231 22.33 -11.74 18.31
C PRO A 231 21.98 -13.15 18.77
N ALA A 232 21.87 -14.09 17.81
CA ALA A 232 21.72 -15.51 18.15
C ALA A 232 22.94 -16.02 18.89
N LEU A 233 22.73 -16.79 19.97
CA LEU A 233 23.81 -17.45 20.69
C LEU A 233 24.09 -18.83 20.09
N ALA A 234 25.32 -19.33 20.26
CA ALA A 234 25.66 -20.66 19.79
C ALA A 234 24.77 -21.73 20.47
N GLY A 235 24.10 -22.55 19.67
CA GLY A 235 23.20 -23.60 20.15
C GLY A 235 21.82 -23.12 20.61
N GLU A 236 21.48 -21.85 20.47
CA GLU A 236 20.14 -21.34 20.75
C GLU A 236 19.13 -21.86 19.71
N ALA A 237 17.94 -22.27 20.18
CA ALA A 237 16.95 -22.89 19.32
C ALA A 237 16.31 -21.88 18.35
N THR A 238 16.26 -22.23 17.07
CA THR A 238 15.61 -21.42 16.02
C THR A 238 14.13 -21.83 15.92
N THR A 239 13.26 -21.09 16.59
CA THR A 239 11.83 -21.45 16.76
C THR A 239 10.88 -20.51 16.04
N TYR A 240 11.36 -19.41 15.49
CA TYR A 240 10.56 -18.46 14.75
C TYR A 240 10.85 -18.53 13.25
N GLY A 241 9.82 -18.60 12.43
CA GLY A 241 9.94 -18.61 10.98
C GLY A 241 8.73 -19.22 10.29
N GLY A 242 8.93 -19.61 9.06
CA GLY A 242 7.94 -20.19 8.17
C GLY A 242 8.35 -19.97 6.72
N PHE A 243 7.69 -20.67 5.82
CA PHE A 243 7.88 -20.52 4.39
C PHE A 243 6.63 -21.00 3.64
N TYR A 244 6.50 -20.59 2.39
CA TYR A 244 5.48 -21.11 1.47
C TYR A 244 6.07 -22.26 0.66
N THR A 245 5.37 -23.40 0.64
CA THR A 245 5.64 -24.44 -0.36
C THR A 245 5.33 -23.90 -1.75
N GLN A 246 5.86 -24.56 -2.78
CA GLN A 246 5.48 -24.16 -4.14
C GLN A 246 3.97 -24.35 -4.41
N ASP A 247 3.32 -25.27 -3.71
CA ASP A 247 1.87 -25.47 -3.82
C ASP A 247 1.10 -24.35 -3.13
N ASP A 248 1.52 -23.91 -1.94
CA ASP A 248 0.96 -22.71 -1.29
C ASP A 248 1.10 -21.48 -2.18
N MET A 249 2.28 -21.31 -2.80
CA MET A 249 2.50 -20.17 -3.69
C MET A 249 1.66 -20.24 -4.97
N ARG A 250 1.44 -21.44 -5.54
CA ARG A 250 0.51 -21.62 -6.68
C ARG A 250 -0.92 -21.23 -6.29
N GLU A 251 -1.33 -21.55 -5.07
CA GLU A 251 -2.65 -21.15 -4.54
C GLU A 251 -2.75 -19.64 -4.41
N ILE A 252 -1.77 -18.97 -3.77
CA ILE A 252 -1.70 -17.50 -3.65
C ILE A 252 -1.74 -16.84 -5.04
N ILE A 253 -0.95 -17.34 -6.00
CA ILE A 253 -0.91 -16.79 -7.37
C ILE A 253 -2.29 -16.90 -8.04
N ARG A 254 -2.95 -18.06 -7.93
CA ARG A 254 -4.29 -18.26 -8.49
C ARG A 254 -5.31 -17.35 -7.80
N TYR A 255 -5.27 -17.28 -6.46
CA TYR A 255 -6.16 -16.43 -5.65
C TYR A 255 -6.05 -14.95 -6.03
N ALA A 256 -4.82 -14.47 -6.26
CA ALA A 256 -4.56 -13.13 -6.75
C ALA A 256 -5.06 -12.92 -8.19
N ALA A 257 -4.80 -13.90 -9.08
CA ALA A 257 -5.23 -13.84 -10.48
C ALA A 257 -6.75 -13.78 -10.63
N ASP A 258 -7.50 -14.48 -9.77
CA ASP A 258 -8.96 -14.42 -9.70
C ASP A 258 -9.49 -13.01 -9.32
N ARG A 259 -8.60 -12.15 -8.81
CA ARG A 259 -8.85 -10.73 -8.47
C ARG A 259 -8.10 -9.75 -9.36
N TYR A 260 -7.55 -10.24 -10.47
CA TYR A 260 -6.76 -9.45 -11.42
C TYR A 260 -5.52 -8.78 -10.79
N ILE A 261 -4.96 -9.41 -9.77
CA ILE A 261 -3.70 -9.02 -9.12
C ILE A 261 -2.61 -10.00 -9.55
N THR A 262 -1.47 -9.46 -9.96
CA THR A 262 -0.29 -10.24 -10.33
C THR A 262 0.72 -10.21 -9.19
N ILE A 263 1.28 -11.37 -8.84
CA ILE A 263 2.36 -11.44 -7.84
C ILE A 263 3.70 -11.14 -8.50
N LEU A 264 4.43 -10.14 -7.98
CA LEU A 264 5.82 -9.87 -8.30
C LEU A 264 6.70 -10.55 -7.23
N PRO A 265 7.47 -11.60 -7.55
CA PRO A 265 8.40 -12.17 -6.57
C PRO A 265 9.68 -11.35 -6.49
N GLU A 266 10.18 -11.13 -5.27
CA GLU A 266 11.51 -10.62 -5.02
C GLU A 266 12.37 -11.67 -4.32
N ILE A 267 13.56 -11.87 -4.86
CA ILE A 267 14.68 -12.58 -4.22
C ILE A 267 15.79 -11.55 -4.10
N ASP A 268 16.01 -11.06 -2.90
CA ASP A 268 16.93 -9.96 -2.66
C ASP A 268 18.38 -10.43 -2.66
N ILE A 269 19.14 -9.90 -3.61
CA ILE A 269 20.53 -10.19 -3.91
C ILE A 269 21.21 -8.98 -4.58
N PRO A 270 22.52 -8.77 -4.44
CA PRO A 270 23.52 -9.65 -3.79
C PRO A 270 23.63 -9.46 -2.27
N ALA A 271 23.12 -8.35 -1.71
CA ALA A 271 23.03 -8.14 -0.28
C ALA A 271 21.73 -8.72 0.31
N HIS A 272 21.40 -8.42 1.56
CA HIS A 272 20.22 -8.97 2.23
C HIS A 272 20.11 -10.50 2.11
N SER A 273 21.25 -11.16 1.98
CA SER A 273 21.37 -12.58 1.62
C SER A 273 21.77 -13.48 2.78
N LEU A 274 21.72 -13.00 4.05
CA LEU A 274 22.25 -13.78 5.18
C LEU A 274 21.49 -15.09 5.40
N ALA A 275 20.17 -15.15 5.14
CA ALA A 275 19.43 -16.40 5.21
C ALA A 275 19.90 -17.42 4.15
N LEU A 276 20.23 -16.96 2.93
CA LEU A 276 20.85 -17.76 1.89
C LEU A 276 22.27 -18.20 2.27
N ILE A 277 23.09 -17.27 2.76
CA ILE A 277 24.48 -17.50 3.17
C ILE A 277 24.53 -18.44 4.37
N SER A 278 23.66 -18.28 5.37
CA SER A 278 23.61 -19.19 6.52
C SER A 278 23.26 -20.64 6.11
N SER A 279 22.48 -20.80 5.04
CA SER A 279 22.17 -22.11 4.46
C SER A 279 23.32 -22.68 3.61
N TYR A 280 24.11 -21.81 2.98
CA TYR A 280 25.24 -22.17 2.09
C TYR A 280 26.41 -21.20 2.31
N PRO A 281 27.20 -21.35 3.39
CA PRO A 281 28.24 -20.38 3.79
C PRO A 281 29.33 -20.11 2.75
N ASN A 282 29.57 -21.06 1.84
CA ASN A 282 30.55 -20.95 0.75
C ASN A 282 30.17 -19.87 -0.30
N LEU A 283 28.98 -19.27 -0.23
CA LEU A 283 28.51 -18.23 -1.14
C LEU A 283 28.96 -16.83 -0.72
N SER A 284 29.39 -16.61 0.52
CA SER A 284 29.94 -15.33 0.99
C SER A 284 31.44 -15.19 0.74
N CYS A 285 31.97 -13.98 0.89
CA CYS A 285 33.41 -13.72 0.76
C CYS A 285 34.22 -14.34 1.91
N THR A 286 33.69 -14.29 3.12
CA THR A 286 34.34 -14.82 4.32
C THR A 286 34.18 -16.31 4.48
N GLN A 287 33.12 -16.91 3.93
CA GLN A 287 32.73 -18.31 4.05
C GLN A 287 32.56 -18.80 5.51
N LEU A 288 32.26 -17.86 6.42
CA LEU A 288 32.01 -18.16 7.83
C LEU A 288 30.59 -18.72 8.03
N PRO A 289 30.40 -19.57 9.06
CA PRO A 289 29.08 -20.06 9.42
C PRO A 289 28.29 -18.96 10.15
N TYR A 290 27.44 -18.26 9.44
CA TYR A 290 26.53 -17.28 10.01
C TYR A 290 25.21 -17.93 10.46
N SER A 291 24.54 -17.31 11.42
CA SER A 291 23.14 -17.60 11.78
C SER A 291 22.19 -16.69 11.00
N VAL A 292 20.96 -17.15 10.77
CA VAL A 292 19.90 -16.27 10.27
C VAL A 292 19.68 -15.14 11.27
N ASN A 293 19.65 -13.87 10.80
CA ASN A 293 19.60 -12.70 11.67
C ASN A 293 18.23 -12.64 12.40
N PRO A 294 18.20 -12.57 13.75
CA PRO A 294 16.96 -12.45 14.52
C PRO A 294 16.37 -11.03 14.55
N GLY A 295 16.91 -10.08 13.79
CA GLY A 295 16.59 -8.65 13.86
C GLY A 295 17.55 -7.88 14.78
N ALA A 296 18.68 -8.49 15.12
CA ALA A 296 19.74 -7.83 15.85
C ALA A 296 20.46 -6.80 14.95
N ARG A 297 20.93 -5.70 15.54
CA ARG A 297 21.91 -4.87 14.85
C ARG A 297 23.25 -5.63 14.79
N PRO A 298 23.86 -5.75 13.62
CA PRO A 298 25.18 -6.36 13.55
C PRO A 298 26.17 -5.52 14.37
N PRO A 299 26.98 -6.15 15.24
CA PRO A 299 27.95 -5.42 16.08
C PRO A 299 29.07 -4.79 15.25
N VAL A 300 29.37 -5.37 14.11
CA VAL A 300 30.23 -4.89 13.03
C VAL A 300 29.53 -5.33 11.74
N ARG A 301 29.87 -4.75 10.61
CA ARG A 301 29.29 -5.13 9.31
C ARG A 301 29.42 -6.63 9.07
N GLU A 302 28.31 -7.32 8.99
CA GLU A 302 28.24 -8.74 8.65
C GLU A 302 28.42 -8.91 7.14
N ASP A 303 29.01 -10.06 6.73
CA ASP A 303 29.14 -10.41 5.31
C ASP A 303 27.81 -11.04 4.84
N ASN A 304 26.78 -10.18 4.68
CA ASN A 304 25.46 -10.55 4.20
C ASN A 304 25.31 -10.42 2.67
N ALA A 305 26.42 -10.19 1.97
CA ALA A 305 26.44 -10.07 0.53
C ALA A 305 27.12 -11.27 -0.13
N LEU A 306 26.56 -11.71 -1.26
CA LEU A 306 27.11 -12.81 -2.06
C LEU A 306 28.47 -12.45 -2.63
N CYS A 307 29.38 -13.44 -2.69
CA CYS A 307 30.73 -13.28 -3.26
C CYS A 307 30.66 -13.30 -4.79
N ILE A 308 30.65 -12.13 -5.43
CA ILE A 308 30.50 -12.00 -6.90
C ILE A 308 31.69 -12.62 -7.67
N GLY A 309 32.84 -12.73 -7.04
CA GLY A 309 34.01 -13.45 -7.59
C GLY A 309 33.87 -14.97 -7.61
N ASN A 310 32.85 -15.54 -6.96
CA ASN A 310 32.64 -16.99 -6.84
C ASN A 310 31.58 -17.49 -7.83
N ASP A 311 31.99 -18.28 -8.83
CA ASP A 311 31.03 -18.80 -9.83
C ASP A 311 29.97 -19.74 -9.24
N SER A 312 30.21 -20.37 -8.09
CA SER A 312 29.20 -21.18 -7.41
C SER A 312 27.97 -20.35 -7.01
N VAL A 313 28.11 -19.04 -6.77
CA VAL A 313 26.99 -18.12 -6.53
C VAL A 313 26.02 -18.15 -7.70
N PHE A 314 26.53 -17.99 -8.92
CA PHE A 314 25.69 -17.97 -10.12
C PHE A 314 25.05 -19.34 -10.42
N LEU A 315 25.72 -20.45 -10.08
CA LEU A 315 25.13 -21.80 -10.21
C LEU A 315 23.95 -22.00 -9.23
N VAL A 316 24.08 -21.48 -8.01
CA VAL A 316 22.99 -21.53 -7.02
C VAL A 316 21.85 -20.61 -7.43
N LEU A 317 22.15 -19.37 -7.85
CA LEU A 317 21.15 -18.42 -8.33
C LEU A 317 20.41 -18.93 -9.57
N ASP A 318 21.10 -19.63 -10.49
CA ASP A 318 20.45 -20.23 -11.67
C ASP A 318 19.39 -21.28 -11.26
N LYS A 319 19.69 -22.13 -10.26
CA LYS A 319 18.70 -23.07 -9.70
C LYS A 319 17.50 -22.32 -9.10
N ILE A 320 17.76 -21.31 -8.26
CA ILE A 320 16.70 -20.51 -7.62
C ILE A 320 15.80 -19.88 -8.70
N PHE A 321 16.38 -19.13 -9.63
CA PHE A 321 15.61 -18.42 -10.64
C PHE A 321 14.98 -19.32 -11.70
N THR A 322 15.48 -20.54 -11.88
CA THR A 322 14.79 -21.55 -12.71
C THR A 322 13.45 -21.95 -12.09
N GLU A 323 13.42 -22.22 -10.78
CA GLU A 323 12.19 -22.59 -10.09
C GLU A 323 11.24 -21.39 -9.92
N ILE A 324 11.77 -20.20 -9.57
CA ILE A 324 10.99 -18.97 -9.46
C ILE A 324 10.37 -18.57 -10.81
N ALA A 325 11.13 -18.61 -11.90
CA ALA A 325 10.63 -18.26 -13.23
C ALA A 325 9.52 -19.21 -13.71
N ALA A 326 9.61 -20.50 -13.37
CA ALA A 326 8.58 -21.49 -13.69
C ALA A 326 7.32 -21.33 -12.82
N LEU A 327 7.46 -20.87 -11.58
CA LEU A 327 6.37 -20.75 -10.61
C LEU A 327 5.54 -19.50 -10.83
N PHE A 328 6.17 -18.35 -11.09
CA PHE A 328 5.51 -17.05 -11.18
C PHE A 328 5.21 -16.66 -12.63
N PRO A 329 3.93 -16.41 -12.99
CA PRO A 329 3.58 -16.00 -14.35
C PRO A 329 3.96 -14.54 -14.68
N ASN A 330 4.26 -13.71 -13.67
CA ASN A 330 4.66 -12.32 -13.87
C ASN A 330 5.86 -12.23 -14.85
N PRO A 331 5.85 -11.31 -15.82
CA PRO A 331 6.99 -11.11 -16.71
C PRO A 331 8.23 -10.56 -15.99
N TYR A 332 8.06 -9.94 -14.82
CA TYR A 332 9.15 -9.40 -14.02
C TYR A 332 9.52 -10.33 -12.85
N ILE A 333 10.80 -10.35 -12.51
CA ILE A 333 11.34 -10.85 -11.24
C ILE A 333 12.19 -9.73 -10.64
N HIS A 334 11.92 -9.40 -9.39
CA HIS A 334 12.68 -8.41 -8.64
C HIS A 334 13.87 -9.08 -7.98
N ILE A 335 15.05 -8.47 -8.13
CA ILE A 335 16.30 -9.02 -7.60
C ILE A 335 16.84 -8.26 -6.39
N GLY A 336 16.11 -7.26 -5.88
CA GLY A 336 16.64 -6.33 -4.86
C GLY A 336 17.72 -5.43 -5.47
N GLY A 337 18.95 -5.61 -5.02
CA GLY A 337 20.13 -4.88 -5.51
C GLY A 337 20.58 -3.75 -4.59
N ASP A 338 19.84 -3.54 -3.50
CA ASP A 338 20.01 -2.45 -2.55
C ASP A 338 21.05 -2.73 -1.47
N GLU A 339 21.51 -1.67 -0.85
CA GLU A 339 22.31 -1.58 0.37
C GLU A 339 23.54 -2.50 0.48
N ALA A 340 24.08 -2.98 -0.65
CA ALA A 340 25.22 -3.88 -0.64
C ALA A 340 26.46 -3.25 -0.01
N TYR A 341 26.91 -3.78 1.13
CA TYR A 341 28.18 -3.39 1.70
C TYR A 341 29.34 -3.97 0.90
N LYS A 342 30.02 -3.12 0.15
CA LYS A 342 31.04 -3.50 -0.84
C LYS A 342 32.45 -3.72 -0.23
N GLY A 343 32.63 -3.48 1.08
CA GLY A 343 33.94 -3.61 1.74
C GLY A 343 34.51 -5.01 1.72
N PHE A 344 33.66 -6.06 1.77
CA PHE A 344 34.12 -7.44 1.63
C PHE A 344 34.59 -7.75 0.20
N TRP A 345 33.94 -7.20 -0.81
CA TRP A 345 34.38 -7.38 -2.21
C TRP A 345 35.71 -6.69 -2.48
N ALA A 346 35.96 -5.54 -1.85
CA ALA A 346 37.20 -4.77 -2.01
C ALA A 346 38.43 -5.54 -1.51
N THR A 347 38.26 -6.47 -0.57
CA THR A 347 39.36 -7.22 0.04
C THR A 347 39.37 -8.73 -0.33
N CYS A 348 38.28 -9.25 -0.92
CA CYS A 348 38.15 -10.64 -1.28
C CYS A 348 39.00 -10.99 -2.51
N PRO A 349 39.95 -11.95 -2.42
CA PRO A 349 40.80 -12.32 -3.54
C PRO A 349 40.02 -12.78 -4.79
N LYS A 350 38.87 -13.47 -4.59
CA LYS A 350 38.03 -13.92 -5.71
C LYS A 350 37.35 -12.76 -6.41
N CYS A 351 36.84 -11.76 -5.64
CA CYS A 351 36.22 -10.55 -6.19
C CYS A 351 37.26 -9.68 -6.92
N GLN A 352 38.44 -9.51 -6.34
CA GLN A 352 39.53 -8.77 -6.98
C GLN A 352 40.01 -9.44 -8.29
N LYS A 353 40.11 -10.79 -8.28
CA LYS A 353 40.40 -11.53 -9.50
C LYS A 353 39.31 -11.32 -10.57
N ARG A 354 38.01 -11.39 -10.20
CA ARG A 354 36.90 -11.11 -11.11
C ARG A 354 36.98 -9.72 -11.70
N MET A 355 37.27 -8.72 -10.87
CA MET A 355 37.43 -7.35 -11.33
C MET A 355 38.55 -7.20 -12.35
N ALA A 356 39.69 -7.87 -12.10
CA ALA A 356 40.82 -7.86 -13.04
C ALA A 356 40.48 -8.59 -14.36
N ASP A 357 39.87 -9.78 -14.29
CA ASP A 357 39.51 -10.59 -15.46
C ASP A 357 38.47 -9.88 -16.36
N GLU A 358 37.52 -9.14 -15.77
CA GLU A 358 36.44 -8.44 -16.47
C GLU A 358 36.77 -6.95 -16.72
N HIS A 359 37.98 -6.50 -16.40
CA HIS A 359 38.46 -5.12 -16.57
C HIS A 359 37.60 -4.06 -15.84
N LEU A 360 37.11 -4.38 -14.63
CA LEU A 360 36.28 -3.50 -13.82
C LEU A 360 37.15 -2.58 -12.96
N GLY A 361 36.86 -1.27 -12.96
CA GLY A 361 37.69 -0.27 -12.28
C GLY A 361 37.45 -0.13 -10.78
N ASN A 362 36.25 -0.53 -10.30
CA ASN A 362 35.86 -0.40 -8.89
C ASN A 362 34.74 -1.38 -8.53
N VAL A 363 34.38 -1.41 -7.23
CA VAL A 363 33.37 -2.34 -6.68
C VAL A 363 31.93 -2.00 -7.12
N ASP A 364 31.64 -0.77 -7.56
CA ASP A 364 30.34 -0.42 -8.13
C ASP A 364 30.16 -1.04 -9.49
N GLU A 365 31.22 -1.06 -10.30
CA GLU A 365 31.23 -1.79 -11.57
C GLU A 365 31.14 -3.31 -11.38
N LEU A 366 31.65 -3.84 -10.25
CA LEU A 366 31.48 -5.25 -9.90
C LEU A 366 30.00 -5.55 -9.59
N GLN A 367 29.28 -4.66 -8.90
CA GLN A 367 27.82 -4.77 -8.71
C GLN A 367 27.09 -4.70 -10.05
N SER A 368 27.43 -3.74 -10.90
CA SER A 368 26.88 -3.65 -12.26
C SER A 368 27.11 -4.91 -13.09
N TYR A 369 28.31 -5.50 -13.02
CA TYR A 369 28.60 -6.80 -13.65
C TYR A 369 27.66 -7.89 -13.13
N PHE A 370 27.43 -7.95 -11.81
CA PHE A 370 26.51 -8.89 -11.20
C PHE A 370 25.09 -8.71 -11.76
N VAL A 371 24.56 -7.49 -11.74
CA VAL A 371 23.20 -7.18 -12.23
C VAL A 371 23.06 -7.54 -13.73
N LYS A 372 24.04 -7.19 -14.56
CA LYS A 372 24.05 -7.55 -15.99
C LYS A 372 24.07 -9.07 -16.21
N ARG A 373 24.77 -9.82 -15.36
CA ARG A 373 24.80 -11.28 -15.43
C ARG A 373 23.47 -11.89 -15.00
N MET A 374 22.82 -11.30 -13.97
CA MET A 374 21.47 -11.67 -13.55
C MET A 374 20.42 -11.36 -14.63
N GLU A 375 20.49 -10.21 -15.27
CA GLU A 375 19.59 -9.87 -16.38
C GLU A 375 19.67 -10.91 -17.51
N LYS A 376 20.87 -11.29 -17.93
CA LYS A 376 21.05 -12.36 -18.95
C LYS A 376 20.45 -13.69 -18.50
N MET A 377 20.61 -14.04 -17.22
CA MET A 377 20.05 -15.26 -16.65
C MET A 377 18.51 -15.24 -16.66
N LEU A 378 17.90 -14.14 -16.28
CA LEU A 378 16.45 -13.96 -16.27
C LEU A 378 15.88 -13.90 -17.70
N ASN A 379 16.53 -13.18 -18.61
CA ASN A 379 16.12 -13.11 -20.01
C ASN A 379 16.13 -14.48 -20.69
N ALA A 380 17.13 -15.33 -20.37
CA ALA A 380 17.18 -16.72 -20.86
C ALA A 380 16.02 -17.58 -20.33
N LYS A 381 15.36 -17.17 -19.25
CA LYS A 381 14.18 -17.83 -18.67
C LYS A 381 12.86 -17.12 -19.08
N GLY A 382 12.92 -16.16 -20.02
CA GLY A 382 11.76 -15.39 -20.48
C GLY A 382 11.24 -14.37 -19.49
N LYS A 383 12.08 -13.92 -18.53
CA LYS A 383 11.74 -12.94 -17.50
C LYS A 383 12.54 -11.67 -17.67
N LYS A 384 11.99 -10.54 -17.22
CA LYS A 384 12.63 -9.21 -17.17
C LYS A 384 13.11 -8.93 -15.76
N LEU A 385 14.27 -8.32 -15.66
CA LEU A 385 14.83 -7.87 -14.40
C LEU A 385 14.18 -6.54 -13.97
N ILE A 386 13.81 -6.45 -12.70
CA ILE A 386 13.55 -5.21 -11.99
C ILE A 386 14.35 -5.21 -10.69
N GLY A 387 14.82 -4.05 -10.22
CA GLY A 387 15.55 -3.91 -8.96
C GLY A 387 15.45 -2.50 -8.40
N TRP A 388 15.87 -2.35 -7.14
CA TRP A 388 15.95 -1.05 -6.47
C TRP A 388 16.94 -0.13 -7.17
N ASP A 389 16.87 1.17 -6.94
CA ASP A 389 17.61 2.15 -7.75
C ASP A 389 19.14 2.11 -7.58
N GLU A 390 19.69 1.32 -6.65
CA GLU A 390 21.12 1.01 -6.57
C GLU A 390 21.65 0.22 -7.78
N ILE A 391 20.79 -0.44 -8.55
CA ILE A 391 21.21 -1.08 -9.80
C ILE A 391 21.72 -0.09 -10.87
N LEU A 392 21.51 1.23 -10.66
CA LEU A 392 22.11 2.29 -11.46
C LEU A 392 23.62 2.44 -11.22
N GLU A 393 24.11 2.01 -10.07
CA GLU A 393 25.51 2.21 -9.65
C GLU A 393 26.45 1.35 -10.53
N GLY A 394 27.53 1.95 -10.98
CA GLY A 394 28.50 1.28 -11.88
C GLY A 394 27.97 0.99 -13.29
N GLY A 395 26.75 1.40 -13.63
CA GLY A 395 26.12 1.28 -14.94
C GLY A 395 24.98 0.28 -15.02
N LEU A 396 23.81 0.78 -15.41
CA LEU A 396 22.57 0.01 -15.50
C LEU A 396 22.63 -1.12 -16.54
N ALA A 397 21.99 -2.25 -16.26
CA ALA A 397 21.81 -3.32 -17.23
C ALA A 397 20.82 -2.88 -18.34
N PRO A 398 21.02 -3.31 -19.62
CA PRO A 398 20.38 -2.68 -20.79
C PRO A 398 18.84 -2.70 -20.80
N GLU A 399 18.20 -3.73 -20.26
CA GLU A 399 16.75 -3.91 -20.31
C GLU A 399 16.10 -3.80 -18.91
N ALA A 400 16.90 -3.50 -17.87
CA ALA A 400 16.43 -3.45 -16.49
C ALA A 400 15.37 -2.36 -16.29
N THR A 401 14.35 -2.70 -15.52
CA THR A 401 13.38 -1.75 -14.96
C THR A 401 13.86 -1.32 -13.58
N VAL A 402 13.74 -0.04 -13.25
CA VAL A 402 14.22 0.53 -11.98
C VAL A 402 13.04 0.82 -11.06
N MET A 403 13.13 0.33 -9.81
CA MET A 403 12.21 0.71 -8.75
C MET A 403 12.90 1.75 -7.85
N SER A 404 12.44 3.02 -7.93
CA SER A 404 13.13 4.17 -7.30
C SER A 404 12.59 4.41 -5.89
N TRP A 405 13.39 4.08 -4.86
CA TRP A 405 12.99 4.20 -3.45
C TRP A 405 13.72 5.31 -2.67
N ARG A 406 14.97 5.61 -3.00
CA ARG A 406 15.78 6.67 -2.35
C ARG A 406 15.34 8.09 -2.72
N GLY A 407 14.07 8.28 -3.03
CA GLY A 407 13.45 9.47 -3.57
C GLY A 407 13.19 9.37 -5.07
N MET A 408 12.93 10.50 -5.72
CA MET A 408 12.55 10.55 -7.14
C MET A 408 13.75 10.53 -8.09
N ALA A 409 14.95 10.85 -7.60
CA ALA A 409 16.13 11.13 -8.45
C ALA A 409 16.60 9.90 -9.24
N GLY A 410 16.62 8.72 -8.64
CA GLY A 410 16.97 7.46 -9.29
C GLY A 410 16.05 7.17 -10.48
N GLY A 411 14.74 7.29 -10.25
CA GLY A 411 13.73 7.10 -11.29
C GLY A 411 13.83 8.11 -12.43
N VAL A 412 14.08 9.39 -12.12
CA VAL A 412 14.33 10.43 -13.14
C VAL A 412 15.56 10.09 -13.98
N THR A 413 16.64 9.62 -13.34
CA THR A 413 17.86 9.22 -14.04
C THR A 413 17.60 8.04 -14.97
N ALA A 414 16.96 6.98 -14.48
CA ALA A 414 16.62 5.79 -15.26
C ALA A 414 15.71 6.13 -16.46
N ALA A 415 14.66 6.94 -16.24
CA ALA A 415 13.74 7.36 -17.30
C ALA A 415 14.47 8.20 -18.38
N LYS A 416 15.38 9.10 -18.00
CA LYS A 416 16.21 9.86 -18.98
C LYS A 416 17.15 8.97 -19.78
N MET A 417 17.50 7.78 -19.26
CA MET A 417 18.26 6.76 -19.98
C MET A 417 17.37 5.87 -20.88
N GLY A 418 16.04 6.06 -20.84
CA GLY A 418 15.07 5.29 -21.63
C GLY A 418 14.54 4.04 -20.97
N HIS A 419 14.83 3.83 -19.68
CA HIS A 419 14.34 2.67 -18.92
C HIS A 419 12.96 2.91 -18.32
N HIS A 420 12.19 1.83 -18.18
CA HIS A 420 10.94 1.86 -17.41
C HIS A 420 11.21 2.00 -15.91
N VAL A 421 10.30 2.69 -15.22
CA VAL A 421 10.42 3.00 -13.80
C VAL A 421 9.12 2.71 -13.07
N VAL A 422 9.22 2.15 -11.86
CA VAL A 422 8.18 2.15 -10.84
C VAL A 422 8.62 3.08 -9.72
N MET A 423 7.79 4.06 -9.38
CA MET A 423 8.13 5.07 -8.38
C MET A 423 7.68 4.62 -6.99
N THR A 424 8.65 4.51 -6.05
CA THR A 424 8.43 4.06 -4.67
C THR A 424 9.19 4.91 -3.65
N PRO A 425 9.22 6.26 -3.77
CA PRO A 425 10.04 7.12 -2.91
C PRO A 425 9.61 7.01 -1.44
N TRP A 426 10.57 6.72 -0.56
CA TRP A 426 10.34 6.34 0.85
C TRP A 426 9.55 7.38 1.65
N ASP A 427 9.76 8.65 1.40
CA ASP A 427 9.12 9.78 2.08
C ASP A 427 7.60 9.95 1.76
N TYR A 428 7.09 9.24 0.74
CA TYR A 428 5.68 9.29 0.34
C TYR A 428 4.95 7.95 0.41
N VAL A 429 5.67 6.83 0.24
CA VAL A 429 5.01 5.53 0.01
C VAL A 429 5.52 4.40 0.89
N TYR A 430 6.45 4.65 1.84
CA TYR A 430 6.84 3.64 2.82
C TYR A 430 5.80 3.58 3.93
N LEU A 431 5.12 2.44 4.00
CA LEU A 431 3.99 2.23 4.90
C LEU A 431 4.40 1.72 6.28
N ASP A 432 5.68 1.47 6.51
CA ASP A 432 6.28 1.10 7.79
C ASP A 432 6.73 2.31 8.63
N LEU A 433 6.60 3.54 8.11
CA LEU A 433 6.91 4.78 8.80
C LEU A 433 5.76 5.25 9.71
N TYR A 434 6.06 6.10 10.71
CA TYR A 434 5.05 6.75 11.53
C TYR A 434 4.00 7.45 10.67
N GLN A 435 2.72 7.32 11.05
CA GLN A 435 1.60 8.00 10.39
C GLN A 435 1.23 9.32 11.07
N GLY A 436 1.69 9.54 12.30
CA GLY A 436 1.41 10.70 13.11
C GLY A 436 2.44 10.89 14.22
N GLU A 437 2.00 11.41 15.36
CA GLU A 437 2.88 11.63 16.52
C GLU A 437 3.40 10.32 17.10
N SER A 438 4.73 10.17 17.14
CA SER A 438 5.40 8.96 17.64
C SER A 438 5.05 8.58 19.09
N ALA A 439 4.53 9.53 19.87
CA ALA A 439 4.08 9.28 21.25
C ALA A 439 2.85 8.36 21.35
N VAL A 440 2.08 8.23 20.25
CA VAL A 440 0.83 7.44 20.20
C VAL A 440 0.82 6.44 19.04
N GLU A 441 1.92 6.34 18.30
CA GLU A 441 2.08 5.38 17.20
C GLU A 441 2.89 4.16 17.64
N PRO A 442 2.69 3.00 17.01
CA PRO A 442 3.58 1.86 17.16
C PRO A 442 5.03 2.25 16.84
N PRO A 443 6.02 1.81 17.63
CA PRO A 443 7.41 2.21 17.42
C PRO A 443 7.97 1.81 16.07
N THR A 444 8.46 2.82 15.31
CA THR A 444 9.14 2.64 14.02
C THR A 444 10.14 3.80 13.81
N TYR A 445 10.43 4.18 12.59
CA TYR A 445 11.35 5.25 12.21
C TYR A 445 10.71 6.14 11.14
N GLY A 446 11.21 7.36 11.00
CA GLY A 446 10.74 8.28 9.97
C GLY A 446 9.26 8.63 10.07
N LEU A 447 8.78 9.48 9.17
CA LEU A 447 7.40 9.94 9.14
C LEU A 447 6.91 9.99 7.68
N CYS A 448 5.75 9.39 7.43
CA CYS A 448 5.00 9.50 6.18
C CYS A 448 3.52 9.60 6.55
N LYS A 449 2.96 10.80 6.51
CA LYS A 449 1.56 11.05 6.85
C LYS A 449 0.63 10.64 5.70
N LEU A 450 -0.63 10.50 6.01
CA LEU A 450 -1.67 10.24 5.01
C LEU A 450 -1.67 11.28 3.89
N LYS A 451 -1.52 12.57 4.23
CA LYS A 451 -1.49 13.66 3.26
C LYS A 451 -0.25 13.62 2.37
N ASP A 452 0.90 13.18 2.89
CA ASP A 452 2.13 13.02 2.10
C ASP A 452 1.89 11.99 0.99
N SER A 453 1.34 10.82 1.34
CA SER A 453 0.94 9.78 0.37
C SER A 453 -0.08 10.29 -0.64
N TYR A 454 -1.06 11.12 -0.24
CA TYR A 454 -2.09 11.64 -1.14
C TYR A 454 -1.59 12.71 -2.10
N THR A 455 -0.69 13.59 -1.65
CA THR A 455 -0.16 14.70 -2.46
C THR A 455 0.97 14.27 -3.40
N TYR A 456 1.49 13.08 -3.20
CA TYR A 456 2.53 12.49 -4.03
C TYR A 456 2.17 12.46 -5.52
N GLU A 457 3.14 12.73 -6.37
CA GLU A 457 3.00 12.67 -7.83
C GLU A 457 4.05 11.74 -8.44
N PRO A 458 3.65 10.57 -8.98
CA PRO A 458 4.59 9.61 -9.53
C PRO A 458 5.34 10.08 -10.78
N VAL A 459 4.80 11.04 -11.53
CA VAL A 459 5.39 11.53 -12.77
C VAL A 459 6.01 12.90 -12.57
N PRO A 460 7.36 13.01 -12.47
CA PRO A 460 8.04 14.29 -12.48
C PRO A 460 7.88 14.99 -13.83
N ASP A 461 7.76 16.32 -13.84
CA ASP A 461 7.60 17.12 -15.07
C ASP A 461 8.76 16.97 -16.07
N SER A 462 9.90 16.45 -15.63
CA SER A 462 11.13 16.34 -16.43
C SER A 462 11.31 15.02 -17.19
N VAL A 463 10.32 14.10 -17.13
CA VAL A 463 10.40 12.77 -17.74
C VAL A 463 9.20 12.46 -18.64
N ASP A 464 9.36 11.56 -19.61
CA ASP A 464 8.23 11.04 -20.39
C ASP A 464 7.36 10.12 -19.50
N GLU A 465 6.09 10.48 -19.32
CA GLU A 465 5.11 9.71 -18.55
C GLU A 465 5.03 8.25 -19.00
N LYS A 466 5.27 7.94 -20.27
CA LYS A 466 5.23 6.58 -20.81
C LYS A 466 6.27 5.64 -20.21
N LEU A 467 7.37 6.19 -19.68
CA LEU A 467 8.41 5.42 -19.01
C LEU A 467 8.07 5.13 -17.54
N ILE A 468 7.13 5.87 -16.96
CA ILE A 468 6.67 5.63 -15.60
C ILE A 468 5.50 4.62 -15.62
N LEU A 469 5.77 3.38 -15.25
CA LEU A 469 4.76 2.32 -15.22
C LEU A 469 3.66 2.60 -14.18
N GLY A 470 4.02 3.31 -13.11
CA GLY A 470 3.15 3.66 -12.00
C GLY A 470 3.91 3.76 -10.69
N GLY A 471 3.27 3.38 -9.59
CA GLY A 471 3.87 3.43 -8.27
C GLY A 471 3.42 2.28 -7.37
N GLN A 472 4.07 2.21 -6.21
CA GLN A 472 3.83 1.15 -5.24
C GLN A 472 4.04 1.67 -3.83
N GLY A 473 3.17 1.25 -2.90
CA GLY A 473 3.37 1.43 -1.46
C GLY A 473 4.14 0.25 -0.88
N ASN A 474 5.17 0.50 -0.09
CA ASN A 474 6.03 -0.54 0.45
C ASN A 474 5.82 -0.71 1.96
N LEU A 475 5.43 -1.91 2.39
CA LEU A 475 5.32 -2.26 3.80
C LEU A 475 6.47 -3.19 4.19
N TRP A 476 7.54 -2.62 4.71
CA TRP A 476 8.61 -3.36 5.36
C TRP A 476 8.16 -3.86 6.73
N SER A 477 8.60 -5.03 7.14
CA SER A 477 8.01 -5.68 8.32
C SER A 477 8.95 -5.81 9.53
N GLU A 478 10.08 -5.10 9.56
CA GLU A 478 10.99 -5.12 10.71
C GLU A 478 10.26 -4.80 12.03
N SER A 479 9.41 -3.79 12.01
CA SER A 479 8.60 -3.37 13.16
C SER A 479 7.13 -3.81 13.07
N VAL A 480 6.77 -4.70 12.13
CA VAL A 480 5.40 -5.13 11.86
C VAL A 480 5.25 -6.63 12.08
N PRO A 481 5.12 -7.10 13.34
CA PRO A 481 5.26 -8.50 13.71
C PRO A 481 4.04 -9.38 13.42
N ASN A 482 2.91 -8.81 13.00
CA ASN A 482 1.68 -9.55 12.76
C ASN A 482 0.74 -8.84 11.78
N PHE A 483 -0.26 -9.57 11.28
CA PHE A 483 -1.15 -9.08 10.23
C PHE A 483 -2.03 -7.89 10.67
N ARG A 484 -2.50 -7.86 11.93
CA ARG A 484 -3.26 -6.71 12.44
C ARG A 484 -2.44 -5.41 12.42
N HIS A 485 -1.13 -5.52 12.67
CA HIS A 485 -0.22 -4.38 12.55
C HIS A 485 0.02 -4.03 11.08
N ALA A 486 0.14 -5.02 10.19
CA ALA A 486 0.26 -4.77 8.74
C ALA A 486 -0.95 -4.01 8.18
N GLU A 487 -2.16 -4.39 8.58
CA GLU A 487 -3.39 -3.65 8.25
C GLU A 487 -3.34 -2.20 8.74
N TYR A 488 -2.99 -2.00 10.03
CA TYR A 488 -2.87 -0.67 10.64
C TYR A 488 -1.88 0.22 9.89
N MET A 489 -0.74 -0.32 9.51
CA MET A 489 0.31 0.43 8.81
C MET A 489 -0.05 0.70 7.34
N THR A 490 -0.79 -0.20 6.69
CA THR A 490 -1.22 -0.02 5.30
C THR A 490 -2.35 1.00 5.18
N TRP A 491 -3.38 0.91 6.03
CA TRP A 491 -4.58 1.73 5.92
C TRP A 491 -4.59 2.87 6.94
N PRO A 492 -4.97 4.10 6.56
CA PRO A 492 -5.61 4.52 5.30
C PRO A 492 -4.65 5.01 4.19
N ARG A 493 -3.32 5.01 4.39
CA ARG A 493 -2.38 5.48 3.34
C ARG A 493 -2.54 4.70 2.04
N GLY A 494 -2.85 3.41 2.12
CA GLY A 494 -3.23 2.61 0.95
C GLY A 494 -4.46 3.13 0.20
N LEU A 495 -5.43 3.78 0.86
CA LEU A 495 -6.54 4.44 0.18
C LEU A 495 -6.06 5.65 -0.64
N ALA A 496 -5.18 6.45 -0.04
CA ALA A 496 -4.57 7.62 -0.69
C ALA A 496 -3.77 7.20 -1.94
N LEU A 497 -2.91 6.20 -1.81
CA LEU A 497 -2.11 5.68 -2.93
C LEU A 497 -2.97 5.04 -4.02
N ALA A 498 -4.06 4.35 -3.66
CA ALA A 498 -5.00 3.82 -4.65
C ALA A 498 -5.56 4.95 -5.54
N GLU A 499 -5.93 6.08 -4.95
CA GLU A 499 -6.42 7.25 -5.69
C GLU A 499 -5.32 7.92 -6.51
N VAL A 500 -4.10 8.02 -5.99
CA VAL A 500 -2.94 8.55 -6.73
C VAL A 500 -2.65 7.72 -7.98
N TYR A 501 -2.74 6.40 -7.89
CA TYR A 501 -2.40 5.51 -9.01
C TYR A 501 -3.55 5.27 -9.98
N TRP A 502 -4.79 5.44 -9.53
CA TRP A 502 -5.98 5.20 -10.33
C TRP A 502 -6.54 6.46 -10.96
N SER A 503 -6.81 7.49 -10.14
CA SER A 503 -7.59 8.66 -10.55
C SER A 503 -6.76 9.68 -11.33
N PRO A 504 -7.36 10.45 -12.26
CA PRO A 504 -6.68 11.56 -12.88
C PRO A 504 -6.18 12.58 -11.84
N LYS A 505 -4.97 13.10 -12.01
CA LYS A 505 -4.37 14.10 -11.10
C LYS A 505 -5.33 15.28 -10.82
N ALA A 506 -6.02 15.76 -11.85
CA ALA A 506 -6.93 16.90 -11.73
C ALA A 506 -8.22 16.61 -10.96
N ALA A 507 -8.59 15.33 -10.76
CA ALA A 507 -9.76 14.92 -10.01
C ALA A 507 -9.48 14.78 -8.50
N ARG A 508 -8.22 14.74 -8.09
CA ARG A 508 -7.84 14.56 -6.69
C ARG A 508 -8.12 15.82 -5.87
N ASN A 509 -8.86 15.66 -4.77
CA ASN A 509 -9.19 16.73 -3.82
C ASN A 509 -9.10 16.20 -2.39
N TRP A 510 -8.24 16.80 -1.58
CA TRP A 510 -7.96 16.34 -0.22
C TRP A 510 -9.20 16.36 0.69
N ASP A 511 -9.96 17.45 0.67
CA ASP A 511 -11.10 17.62 1.56
C ASP A 511 -12.27 16.69 1.19
N ASP A 512 -12.42 16.37 -0.09
CA ASP A 512 -13.36 15.38 -0.56
C ASP A 512 -12.87 13.94 -0.24
N PHE A 513 -11.58 13.67 -0.47
CA PHE A 513 -10.97 12.39 -0.14
C PHE A 513 -11.13 12.02 1.33
N THR A 514 -10.88 12.95 2.26
CA THR A 514 -11.01 12.68 3.71
C THR A 514 -12.45 12.35 4.10
N LYS A 515 -13.45 12.96 3.48
CA LYS A 515 -14.87 12.62 3.70
C LYS A 515 -15.20 11.21 3.19
N ARG A 516 -14.71 10.83 2.00
CA ARG A 516 -14.88 9.48 1.45
C ARG A 516 -14.14 8.44 2.28
N MET A 517 -12.94 8.75 2.75
CA MET A 517 -12.17 7.91 3.66
C MET A 517 -12.94 7.61 4.97
N GLU A 518 -13.63 8.58 5.54
CA GLU A 518 -14.44 8.35 6.75
C GLU A 518 -15.59 7.36 6.51
N VAL A 519 -16.15 7.34 5.31
CA VAL A 519 -17.12 6.31 4.90
C VAL A 519 -16.46 4.94 4.74
N GLU A 520 -15.23 4.90 4.20
CA GLU A 520 -14.45 3.66 4.12
C GLU A 520 -14.10 3.10 5.51
N PHE A 521 -13.87 3.93 6.51
CA PHE A 521 -13.67 3.46 7.88
C PHE A 521 -14.86 2.67 8.41
N VAL A 522 -16.09 3.10 8.08
CA VAL A 522 -17.30 2.33 8.44
C VAL A 522 -17.29 0.95 7.76
N ARG A 523 -16.93 0.89 6.47
CA ARG A 523 -16.80 -0.40 5.74
C ARG A 523 -15.70 -1.28 6.31
N MET A 524 -14.55 -0.69 6.66
CA MET A 524 -13.43 -1.41 7.28
C MET A 524 -13.79 -1.95 8.67
N ASP A 525 -14.53 -1.18 9.48
CA ASP A 525 -15.03 -1.65 10.78
C ASP A 525 -15.94 -2.88 10.62
N HIS A 526 -16.87 -2.87 9.65
CA HIS A 526 -17.73 -4.02 9.34
C HIS A 526 -16.94 -5.23 8.80
N ALA A 527 -15.91 -4.97 8.00
CA ALA A 527 -15.02 -6.02 7.48
C ALA A 527 -13.99 -6.52 8.51
N GLY A 528 -13.90 -5.92 9.69
CA GLY A 528 -12.93 -6.26 10.72
C GLY A 528 -11.49 -5.87 10.38
N ILE A 529 -11.27 -4.99 9.40
CA ILE A 529 -9.95 -4.50 8.97
C ILE A 529 -9.45 -3.46 9.96
N LYS A 530 -8.24 -3.63 10.47
CA LYS A 530 -7.59 -2.64 11.33
C LYS A 530 -7.00 -1.53 10.47
N TYR A 531 -7.27 -0.27 10.85
CA TYR A 531 -6.71 0.90 10.18
C TYR A 531 -6.26 1.94 11.21
N ALA A 532 -5.33 2.81 10.82
CA ALA A 532 -4.87 3.89 11.68
C ALA A 532 -5.85 5.07 11.66
N ARG A 533 -6.02 5.68 12.83
CA ARG A 533 -6.82 6.90 13.00
C ARG A 533 -5.94 8.14 13.20
N SER A 534 -4.67 8.03 12.87
CA SER A 534 -3.63 9.04 13.09
C SER A 534 -3.93 10.37 12.42
N ALA A 535 -4.68 10.36 11.30
CA ALA A 535 -5.14 11.58 10.61
C ALA A 535 -6.02 12.51 11.49
N TYR A 536 -6.62 11.97 12.54
CA TYR A 536 -7.37 12.76 13.54
C TYR A 536 -6.50 13.30 14.68
N ASN A 537 -5.30 12.75 14.86
CA ASN A 537 -4.41 13.14 15.96
C ASN A 537 -3.77 14.49 15.69
N VAL A 538 -3.43 15.20 16.77
CA VAL A 538 -2.72 16.48 16.67
C VAL A 538 -1.27 16.23 16.27
N THR A 539 -0.82 16.95 15.25
CA THR A 539 0.62 17.11 14.97
C THR A 539 1.14 18.35 15.69
N LEU A 540 2.18 18.18 16.50
CA LEU A 540 2.85 19.28 17.18
C LEU A 540 4.01 19.82 16.33
N ILE A 541 4.01 21.14 16.12
CA ILE A 541 4.96 21.85 15.25
C ILE A 541 5.80 22.78 16.14
N PRO A 542 6.88 22.31 16.75
CA PRO A 542 7.70 23.13 17.62
C PRO A 542 8.56 24.10 16.81
N LYS A 543 8.73 25.32 17.35
CA LYS A 543 9.63 26.33 16.81
C LYS A 543 10.43 27.00 17.93
N ARG A 544 11.75 27.02 17.79
CA ARG A 544 12.63 27.72 18.69
C ARG A 544 12.67 29.21 18.36
N MET A 545 12.45 30.04 19.35
CA MET A 545 12.45 31.49 19.23
C MET A 545 13.83 32.08 19.66
N GLN A 546 14.08 33.34 19.30
CA GLN A 546 15.24 34.05 19.83
C GLN A 546 15.16 34.10 21.38
N GLY A 547 16.24 33.75 22.06
CA GLY A 547 16.24 33.63 23.53
C GLY A 547 15.99 32.23 24.09
N GLY A 548 15.82 31.21 23.20
CA GLY A 548 15.71 29.79 23.61
C GLY A 548 14.32 29.33 24.04
N GLU A 549 13.31 30.20 23.98
CA GLU A 549 11.91 29.84 24.21
C GLU A 549 11.39 28.96 23.08
N ILE A 550 10.42 28.08 23.40
CA ILE A 550 9.72 27.26 22.42
C ILE A 550 8.28 27.73 22.27
N THR A 551 7.82 27.85 21.03
CA THR A 551 6.41 27.92 20.68
C THR A 551 6.01 26.64 19.95
N VAL A 552 4.74 26.24 20.11
CA VAL A 552 4.19 25.01 19.50
C VAL A 552 2.94 25.37 18.70
N GLY A 553 3.02 25.17 17.40
CA GLY A 553 1.85 25.14 16.52
C GLY A 553 1.20 23.77 16.59
N MET A 554 -0.09 23.71 16.29
CA MET A 554 -0.87 22.48 16.29
C MET A 554 -1.68 22.36 14.99
N SER A 555 -1.75 21.18 14.42
CA SER A 555 -2.56 20.93 13.23
C SER A 555 -3.09 19.50 13.21
N THR A 556 -4.11 19.25 12.40
CA THR A 556 -4.65 17.92 12.08
C THR A 556 -4.68 17.74 10.58
N GLU A 557 -4.66 16.51 10.09
CA GLU A 557 -4.78 16.24 8.65
C GLU A 557 -6.25 16.36 8.19
N VAL A 558 -7.20 15.93 9.02
CA VAL A 558 -8.63 16.09 8.76
C VAL A 558 -9.09 17.47 9.25
N ASN A 559 -9.78 18.19 8.38
CA ASN A 559 -10.29 19.53 8.69
C ASN A 559 -11.51 19.49 9.63
N GLY A 560 -11.76 20.63 10.31
CA GLY A 560 -12.95 20.85 11.14
C GLY A 560 -12.89 20.17 12.51
N LEU A 561 -11.69 19.88 13.02
CA LEU A 561 -11.48 19.36 14.36
C LEU A 561 -11.12 20.50 15.32
N ASP A 562 -11.70 20.44 16.51
CA ASP A 562 -11.33 21.29 17.64
C ASP A 562 -10.13 20.67 18.35
N ILE A 563 -9.09 21.45 18.65
CA ILE A 563 -7.93 21.01 19.40
C ILE A 563 -7.98 21.62 20.78
N TYR A 564 -7.96 20.80 21.83
CA TYR A 564 -7.85 21.23 23.22
C TYR A 564 -6.50 20.83 23.78
N TYR A 565 -5.92 21.66 24.64
CA TYR A 565 -4.57 21.45 25.16
C TYR A 565 -4.39 21.92 26.59
N THR A 566 -3.37 21.38 27.26
CA THR A 566 -2.94 21.82 28.57
C THR A 566 -1.43 21.62 28.77
N PHE A 567 -0.87 22.36 29.74
CA PHE A 567 0.53 22.22 30.19
C PHE A 567 0.65 21.74 31.64
N ASP A 568 -0.48 21.50 32.32
CA ASP A 568 -0.55 21.15 33.74
C ASP A 568 -0.51 19.63 34.00
N GLN A 569 -0.21 18.82 32.97
CA GLN A 569 -0.13 17.36 33.01
C GLN A 569 -1.47 16.65 33.22
N THR A 570 -2.58 17.35 33.20
CA THR A 570 -3.93 16.75 33.18
C THR A 570 -4.30 16.30 31.75
N ASN A 571 -5.38 15.53 31.66
CA ASN A 571 -5.94 15.13 30.37
C ASN A 571 -6.89 16.24 29.87
N PRO A 572 -6.59 16.93 28.78
CA PRO A 572 -7.47 17.99 28.29
C PRO A 572 -8.75 17.41 27.72
N ASP A 573 -9.84 18.17 27.91
CA ASP A 573 -11.14 17.94 27.28
C ASP A 573 -11.71 19.27 26.74
N ASN A 574 -12.97 19.27 26.31
CA ASN A 574 -13.60 20.45 25.74
C ASN A 574 -13.90 21.59 26.75
N THR A 575 -13.49 21.46 28.01
CA THR A 575 -13.52 22.54 29.02
C THR A 575 -12.18 23.25 29.17
N TYR A 576 -11.11 22.70 28.59
CA TYR A 576 -9.77 23.29 28.58
C TYR A 576 -9.58 24.32 27.46
N ALA A 577 -8.38 24.90 27.39
CA ALA A 577 -8.05 25.88 26.35
C ALA A 577 -8.18 25.26 24.94
N LYS A 578 -8.97 25.89 24.10
CA LYS A 578 -9.10 25.55 22.69
C LYS A 578 -8.03 26.28 21.89
N TYR A 579 -7.33 25.55 21.01
CA TYR A 579 -6.34 26.12 20.10
C TYR A 579 -7.03 26.96 19.02
N ASP A 580 -6.58 28.21 18.87
CA ASP A 580 -7.17 29.20 17.95
C ASP A 580 -6.39 29.38 16.64
N GLY A 581 -5.36 28.56 16.42
CA GLY A 581 -4.46 28.66 15.26
C GLY A 581 -3.16 29.44 15.55
N THR A 582 -3.06 30.13 16.71
CA THR A 582 -1.87 30.86 17.10
C THR A 582 -0.90 29.95 17.85
N PRO A 583 0.38 29.82 17.43
CA PRO A 583 1.36 29.00 18.16
C PRO A 583 1.46 29.40 19.63
N VAL A 584 1.29 28.43 20.53
CA VAL A 584 1.29 28.64 21.97
C VAL A 584 2.70 28.64 22.53
N LYS A 585 3.00 29.57 23.44
CA LYS A 585 4.25 29.58 24.20
C LYS A 585 4.24 28.47 25.26
N PHE A 586 5.37 27.81 25.42
CA PHE A 586 5.54 26.89 26.53
C PHE A 586 5.69 27.68 27.83
N PRO A 587 4.81 27.49 28.84
CA PRO A 587 4.89 28.20 30.10
C PRO A 587 6.21 27.92 30.85
N VAL A 588 6.67 28.87 31.63
CA VAL A 588 7.83 28.67 32.50
C VAL A 588 7.51 27.58 33.53
N GLY A 589 8.37 26.59 33.64
CA GLY A 589 8.19 25.46 34.56
C GLY A 589 7.38 24.29 34.00
N ALA A 590 6.68 24.46 32.88
CA ALA A 590 5.98 23.34 32.24
C ALA A 590 6.97 22.37 31.58
N GLY A 591 6.77 21.07 31.80
CA GLY A 591 7.63 19.99 31.29
C GLY A 591 7.05 19.24 30.09
N GLN A 592 5.76 19.37 29.82
CA GLN A 592 5.08 18.70 28.69
C GLN A 592 3.85 19.47 28.23
N ILE A 593 3.36 19.12 27.06
CA ILE A 593 2.07 19.52 26.52
C ILE A 593 1.22 18.27 26.29
N ASN A 594 -0.04 18.33 26.70
CA ASN A 594 -1.04 17.32 26.41
C ASN A 594 -2.09 17.93 25.48
N VAL A 595 -2.44 17.21 24.41
CA VAL A 595 -3.39 17.69 23.39
C VAL A 595 -4.35 16.58 22.98
N VAL A 596 -5.55 16.96 22.57
CA VAL A 596 -6.58 16.03 22.07
C VAL A 596 -7.47 16.73 21.05
N THR A 597 -8.02 15.96 20.10
CA THR A 597 -8.96 16.47 19.10
C THR A 597 -10.39 16.09 19.42
N TYR A 598 -11.32 16.99 19.11
CA TYR A 598 -12.75 16.82 19.27
C TYR A 598 -13.50 17.16 17.97
N ARG A 599 -14.64 16.50 17.78
CA ARG A 599 -15.65 16.84 16.77
C ARG A 599 -17.02 16.74 17.42
N ASP A 600 -17.87 17.78 17.25
CA ASP A 600 -19.22 17.84 17.82
C ASP A 600 -19.27 17.57 19.34
N GLY A 601 -18.29 18.09 20.07
CA GLY A 601 -18.16 17.94 21.52
C GLY A 601 -17.72 16.55 22.01
N LYS A 602 -17.30 15.65 21.12
CA LYS A 602 -16.80 14.31 21.44
C LYS A 602 -15.34 14.15 21.02
N PRO A 603 -14.50 13.44 21.81
CA PRO A 603 -13.14 13.14 21.41
C PRO A 603 -13.15 12.24 20.18
N ILE A 604 -12.25 12.49 19.22
CA ILE A 604 -12.12 11.71 17.98
C ILE A 604 -10.72 11.16 17.77
N GLY A 605 -9.68 11.94 18.06
CA GLY A 605 -8.28 11.49 18.05
C GLY A 605 -7.82 10.99 19.41
N GLU A 606 -6.64 10.41 19.43
CA GLU A 606 -5.97 9.99 20.66
C GLU A 606 -5.40 11.21 21.39
N GLN A 607 -5.25 11.09 22.71
CA GLN A 607 -4.56 12.09 23.49
C GLN A 607 -3.05 11.96 23.28
N VAL A 608 -2.43 13.00 22.76
CA VAL A 608 -1.00 13.09 22.51
C VAL A 608 -0.33 13.84 23.66
N ASN A 609 0.66 13.21 24.30
CA ASN A 609 1.44 13.77 25.40
C ASN A 609 2.90 13.82 24.99
N VAL A 610 3.48 15.02 24.86
CA VAL A 610 4.87 15.19 24.42
C VAL A 610 5.66 16.05 25.41
N LYS A 611 6.84 15.57 25.81
CA LYS A 611 7.75 16.28 26.69
C LYS A 611 8.37 17.48 25.96
N LYS A 612 8.61 18.54 26.74
CA LYS A 612 9.26 19.77 26.24
C LYS A 612 10.64 19.47 25.61
N ASP A 613 11.43 18.61 26.25
CA ASP A 613 12.78 18.27 25.76
C ASP A 613 12.75 17.57 24.39
N ASP A 614 11.73 16.76 24.13
CA ASP A 614 11.55 16.10 22.83
C ASP A 614 11.12 17.10 21.75
N LEU A 615 10.29 18.08 22.11
CA LEU A 615 9.94 19.19 21.21
C LEU A 615 11.15 20.11 20.92
N ILE A 616 12.03 20.32 21.91
CA ILE A 616 13.30 21.05 21.71
C ILE A 616 14.17 20.33 20.68
N LYS A 617 14.39 19.03 20.86
CA LYS A 617 15.17 18.20 19.92
C LYS A 617 14.59 18.28 18.50
N ARG A 618 13.26 18.14 18.36
CA ARG A 618 12.59 18.25 17.04
C ARG A 618 12.78 19.64 16.41
N ALA A 619 12.73 20.71 17.20
CA ALA A 619 12.94 22.07 16.70
C ALA A 619 14.39 22.33 16.24
N GLU A 620 15.37 21.58 16.77
CA GLU A 620 16.79 21.70 16.41
C GLU A 620 17.18 20.82 15.21
N GLN A 621 16.55 19.65 15.07
CA GLN A 621 16.90 18.64 14.07
C GLN A 621 16.04 18.70 12.78
N GLY A 622 14.97 19.52 12.77
CA GLY A 622 13.98 19.57 11.70
C GLY A 622 12.91 18.46 11.80
N HIS A 623 11.86 18.58 10.99
CA HIS A 623 10.66 17.72 11.09
C HIS A 623 10.85 16.23 10.71
N HIS A 624 12.06 15.81 10.33
CA HIS A 624 12.32 14.44 9.83
C HIS A 624 12.99 13.50 10.86
N VAL A 625 13.16 13.92 12.12
CA VAL A 625 13.77 13.09 13.17
C VAL A 625 12.73 12.79 14.25
N TYR A 626 12.25 11.54 14.23
CA TYR A 626 11.34 10.96 15.24
C TYR A 626 12.02 9.83 15.98
#